data_00087665ff3a54966cadd78ce8e07380
#
_entry.id   00087665ff3a54966cadd78ce8e07380
#
_cell.length_a   1.000
_cell.length_b   1.000
_cell.length_c   1.000
_cell.angle_alpha   90.00
_cell.angle_beta   90.00
_cell.angle_gamma   90.00
#
_symmetry.space_group_name_H-M   'P 1'
#
loop_
_entity.id
_entity.type
_entity.pdbx_description
1 polymer ?
#
loop_
_entity_poly.entity_id
_entity_poly.type
_entity_poly.pdbx_seq_one_letter_code
_entity_poly.pdbx_strand_id
1 'polypeptide(L)'
;VPVKLVFNKIDRYHGGDRELLDDLVTLYTTIGYPCSMLCARTEEGLDVLREDLKGRITLLSGHSGVGKSTIINKLIPGVNLRTGDISEYHNKGMHTTTFSEMIPLSDGGYLIDTPGIKGFGTIEMEGAEIAHYFPEIFKFSADCKFNNCSHRHEPGCAVLRAVEEHYISESRYKSYLSILDDKQESKYREEY
;
A
#
# COMPACT_ATOMS: atom_id res chain seq x y z
N VAL A 1 4.23 -1.82 -12.47
CA VAL A 1 4.17 -0.39 -12.14
C VAL A 1 5.07 -0.14 -10.93
N PRO A 2 5.98 0.85 -10.97
CA PRO A 2 6.80 1.21 -9.81
C PRO A 2 5.91 1.68 -8.65
N VAL A 3 6.28 1.27 -7.43
CA VAL A 3 5.56 1.61 -6.20
C VAL A 3 6.54 2.30 -5.25
N LYS A 4 6.10 3.38 -4.60
CA LYS A 4 6.80 4.03 -3.50
C LYS A 4 5.86 4.12 -2.30
N LEU A 5 6.37 3.84 -1.11
CA LEU A 5 5.64 3.96 0.13
C LEU A 5 5.89 5.33 0.76
N VAL A 6 4.82 5.99 1.18
CA VAL A 6 4.87 7.30 1.82
C VAL A 6 4.27 7.20 3.22
N PHE A 7 5.11 7.38 4.23
CA PHE A 7 4.72 7.44 5.63
C PHE A 7 4.43 8.89 6.00
N ASN A 8 3.14 9.22 6.17
CA ASN A 8 2.69 10.57 6.48
C ASN A 8 2.42 10.75 7.98
N LYS A 9 2.29 12.00 8.42
CA LYS A 9 2.00 12.39 9.81
C LYS A 9 3.12 12.03 10.79
N ILE A 10 4.37 12.15 10.34
CA ILE A 10 5.54 11.79 11.18
C ILE A 10 5.62 12.62 12.46
N ASP A 11 4.96 13.77 12.49
CA ASP A 11 4.79 14.62 13.68
C ASP A 11 4.01 13.96 14.83
N ARG A 12 3.33 12.84 14.57
CA ARG A 12 2.53 12.11 15.56
C ARG A 12 3.25 10.92 16.18
N TYR A 13 4.39 10.53 15.64
CA TYR A 13 5.15 9.37 16.11
C TYR A 13 6.23 9.80 17.09
N HIS A 14 6.13 9.33 18.35
CA HIS A 14 7.04 9.64 19.44
C HIS A 14 7.44 8.36 20.20
N GLY A 15 8.64 8.36 20.80
CA GLY A 15 9.10 7.21 21.57
C GLY A 15 9.08 5.90 20.76
N GLY A 16 8.47 4.86 21.29
CA GLY A 16 8.39 3.54 20.66
C GLY A 16 7.66 3.51 19.33
N ASP A 17 6.69 4.42 19.09
CA ASP A 17 6.01 4.55 17.80
C ASP A 17 6.98 5.04 16.72
N ARG A 18 7.95 5.86 17.09
CA ARG A 18 8.98 6.33 16.16
C ARG A 18 9.92 5.18 15.78
N GLU A 19 10.33 4.37 16.72
CA GLU A 19 11.15 3.19 16.48
C GLU A 19 10.43 2.22 15.55
N LEU A 20 9.13 1.96 15.80
CA LEU A 20 8.31 1.12 14.92
C LEU A 20 8.22 1.67 13.49
N LEU A 21 8.11 3.00 13.32
CA LEU A 21 8.11 3.64 12.01
C LEU A 21 9.45 3.41 11.28
N ASP A 22 10.55 3.60 11.98
CA ASP A 22 11.90 3.43 11.43
C ASP A 22 12.13 1.94 11.05
N ASP A 23 11.64 0.99 11.85
CA ASP A 23 11.64 -0.44 11.53
C ASP A 23 10.83 -0.77 10.27
N LEU A 24 9.63 -0.18 10.13
CA LEU A 24 8.80 -0.36 8.93
C LEU A 24 9.48 0.21 7.68
N VAL A 25 10.08 1.40 7.77
CA VAL A 25 10.83 2.01 6.66
C VAL A 25 12.00 1.10 6.27
N THR A 26 12.75 0.58 7.25
CA THR A 26 13.86 -0.34 7.03
C THR A 26 13.39 -1.63 6.37
N LEU A 27 12.32 -2.24 6.88
CA LEU A 27 11.74 -3.46 6.33
C LEU A 27 11.37 -3.28 4.85
N TYR A 28 10.55 -2.28 4.53
CA TYR A 28 10.09 -2.10 3.16
C TYR A 28 11.20 -1.68 2.20
N THR A 29 12.16 -0.89 2.66
CA THR A 29 13.34 -0.53 1.86
C THR A 29 14.21 -1.77 1.56
N THR A 30 14.40 -2.64 2.53
CA THR A 30 15.15 -3.91 2.37
C THR A 30 14.47 -4.85 1.38
N ILE A 31 13.14 -4.89 1.36
CA ILE A 31 12.35 -5.67 0.39
C ILE A 31 12.47 -5.08 -1.04
N GLY A 32 12.85 -3.80 -1.17
CA GLY A 32 13.02 -3.13 -2.46
C GLY A 32 11.96 -2.07 -2.77
N TYR A 33 11.14 -1.67 -1.81
CA TYR A 33 10.20 -0.56 -1.98
C TYR A 33 10.83 0.75 -1.52
N PRO A 34 11.04 1.74 -2.41
CA PRO A 34 11.45 3.09 -1.98
C PRO A 34 10.47 3.65 -0.96
N CYS A 35 10.98 4.21 0.12
CA CYS A 35 10.19 4.79 1.19
C CYS A 35 10.48 6.29 1.34
N SER A 36 9.47 7.08 1.69
CA SER A 36 9.61 8.47 2.12
C SER A 36 8.81 8.70 3.37
N MET A 37 9.33 9.55 4.24
CA MET A 37 8.64 10.02 5.43
C MET A 37 8.32 11.50 5.26
N LEU A 38 7.10 11.91 5.61
CA LEU A 38 6.68 13.32 5.52
C LEU A 38 5.62 13.68 6.56
N CYS A 39 5.46 14.98 6.76
CA CYS A 39 4.32 15.55 7.44
C CYS A 39 3.64 16.58 6.52
N ALA A 40 2.52 16.20 5.89
CA ALA A 40 1.81 17.10 5.00
C ALA A 40 1.30 18.38 5.69
N ARG A 41 1.10 18.36 7.00
CA ARG A 41 0.66 19.52 7.79
C ARG A 41 1.75 20.58 7.93
N THR A 42 2.97 20.16 8.22
CA THR A 42 4.15 21.04 8.40
C THR A 42 4.95 21.23 7.11
N GLU A 43 4.59 20.51 6.06
CA GLU A 43 5.27 20.45 4.77
C GLU A 43 6.66 19.77 4.82
N GLU A 44 7.07 19.22 5.95
CA GLU A 44 8.31 18.46 6.08
C GLU A 44 8.32 17.26 5.13
N GLY A 45 9.35 17.13 4.29
CA GLY A 45 9.54 16.03 3.32
C GLY A 45 8.65 16.12 2.06
N LEU A 46 7.83 17.16 1.89
CA LEU A 46 7.01 17.33 0.69
C LEU A 46 7.82 17.70 -0.56
N ASP A 47 8.95 18.36 -0.39
CA ASP A 47 9.90 18.69 -1.46
C ASP A 47 10.45 17.43 -2.14
N VAL A 48 10.81 16.43 -1.34
CA VAL A 48 11.23 15.11 -1.86
C VAL A 48 10.12 14.46 -2.65
N LEU A 49 8.88 14.50 -2.16
CA LEU A 49 7.74 13.95 -2.87
C LEU A 49 7.46 14.71 -4.19
N ARG A 50 7.61 16.05 -4.23
CA ARG A 50 7.47 16.83 -5.47
C ARG A 50 8.45 16.38 -6.54
N GLU A 51 9.72 16.22 -6.19
CA GLU A 51 10.74 15.74 -7.14
C GLU A 51 10.43 14.33 -7.65
N ASP A 52 9.94 13.44 -6.80
CA ASP A 52 9.53 12.09 -7.19
C ASP A 52 8.37 12.09 -8.21
N LEU A 53 7.46 13.05 -8.11
CA LEU A 53 6.26 13.17 -8.96
C LEU A 53 6.53 13.88 -10.30
N LYS A 54 7.62 14.63 -10.39
CA LYS A 54 7.94 15.48 -11.53
C LYS A 54 8.00 14.70 -12.85
N GLY A 55 7.22 15.16 -13.82
CA GLY A 55 7.14 14.55 -15.14
C GLY A 55 6.52 13.17 -15.20
N ARG A 56 5.88 12.70 -14.11
CA ARG A 56 5.29 11.37 -14.02
C ARG A 56 3.76 11.43 -13.91
N ILE A 57 3.13 10.34 -14.32
CA ILE A 57 1.71 10.08 -14.01
C ILE A 57 1.70 9.18 -12.78
N THR A 58 1.18 9.69 -11.68
CA THR A 58 1.24 9.01 -10.38
C THR A 58 -0.15 8.84 -9.79
N LEU A 59 -0.45 7.62 -9.37
CA LEU A 59 -1.65 7.29 -8.60
C LEU A 59 -1.34 7.39 -7.11
N LEU A 60 -2.10 8.20 -6.37
CA LEU A 60 -2.02 8.27 -4.92
C LEU A 60 -3.08 7.37 -4.28
N SER A 61 -2.64 6.27 -3.69
CA SER A 61 -3.51 5.29 -3.05
C SER A 61 -3.26 5.20 -1.54
N GLY A 62 -4.28 4.83 -0.78
CA GLY A 62 -4.19 4.63 0.67
C GLY A 62 -5.55 4.72 1.35
N HIS A 63 -5.63 4.22 2.58
CA HIS A 63 -6.85 4.22 3.38
C HIS A 63 -7.40 5.62 3.65
N SER A 64 -8.67 5.69 4.09
CA SER A 64 -9.26 6.92 4.59
C SER A 64 -8.45 7.45 5.79
N GLY A 65 -8.30 8.77 5.88
CA GLY A 65 -7.61 9.40 6.99
C GLY A 65 -6.08 9.38 6.95
N VAL A 66 -5.41 8.71 5.99
CA VAL A 66 -3.93 8.72 5.90
C VAL A 66 -3.36 10.07 5.46
N GLY A 67 -4.21 10.99 4.96
CA GLY A 67 -3.83 12.36 4.60
C GLY A 67 -3.62 12.60 3.12
N LYS A 68 -4.17 11.76 2.22
CA LYS A 68 -4.09 11.97 0.76
C LYS A 68 -4.53 13.36 0.34
N SER A 69 -5.74 13.78 0.72
CA SER A 69 -6.27 15.11 0.36
C SER A 69 -5.40 16.25 0.90
N THR A 70 -4.79 16.09 2.08
CA THR A 70 -3.87 17.08 2.63
C THR A 70 -2.60 17.18 1.80
N ILE A 71 -2.04 16.03 1.39
CA ILE A 71 -0.86 15.97 0.50
C ILE A 71 -1.19 16.65 -0.84
N ILE A 72 -2.33 16.32 -1.46
CA ILE A 72 -2.74 16.90 -2.75
C ILE A 72 -2.90 18.41 -2.64
N ASN A 73 -3.62 18.91 -1.63
CA ASN A 73 -3.81 20.35 -1.40
C ASN A 73 -2.50 21.11 -1.21
N LYS A 74 -1.46 20.45 -0.66
CA LYS A 74 -0.15 21.06 -0.45
C LYS A 74 0.74 20.98 -1.69
N LEU A 75 0.58 19.93 -2.50
CA LEU A 75 1.35 19.75 -3.74
C LEU A 75 0.83 20.63 -4.86
N ILE A 76 -0.49 20.88 -4.92
CA ILE A 76 -1.14 21.52 -6.07
C ILE A 76 -1.82 22.81 -5.62
N PRO A 77 -1.23 24.00 -5.90
CA PRO A 77 -1.83 25.28 -5.59
C PRO A 77 -3.20 25.44 -6.28
N GLY A 78 -4.19 25.91 -5.51
CA GLY A 78 -5.55 26.15 -6.03
C GLY A 78 -6.49 24.93 -5.96
N VAL A 79 -5.98 23.73 -5.71
CA VAL A 79 -6.82 22.59 -5.36
C VAL A 79 -7.20 22.66 -3.89
N ASN A 80 -8.48 22.48 -3.59
CA ASN A 80 -8.99 22.51 -2.22
C ASN A 80 -9.91 21.30 -1.98
N LEU A 81 -9.30 20.12 -1.91
CA LEU A 81 -10.02 18.91 -1.53
C LEU A 81 -10.41 18.99 -0.04
N ARG A 82 -11.64 18.58 0.29
CA ARG A 82 -12.09 18.55 1.68
C ARG A 82 -11.21 17.58 2.48
N THR A 83 -10.59 18.11 3.53
CA THR A 83 -9.83 17.35 4.51
C THR A 83 -10.73 17.09 5.72
N GLY A 84 -11.34 15.93 5.83
CA GLY A 84 -12.21 15.56 6.94
C GLY A 84 -12.71 14.13 6.78
N ASP A 85 -13.24 13.56 7.85
CA ASP A 85 -13.78 12.21 7.85
C ASP A 85 -14.90 12.07 6.83
N ILE A 86 -14.71 11.17 5.88
CA ILE A 86 -15.66 10.83 4.79
C ILE A 86 -16.94 10.16 5.35
N SER A 87 -17.06 10.01 6.68
CA SER A 87 -18.17 9.33 7.32
C SER A 87 -19.54 10.03 7.17
N GLU A 88 -19.60 11.34 6.84
CA GLU A 88 -20.86 12.05 6.66
C GLU A 88 -21.41 12.05 5.23
N TYR A 89 -20.66 11.61 4.24
CA TYR A 89 -21.10 11.68 2.83
C TYR A 89 -21.99 10.50 2.41
N HIS A 90 -22.10 9.46 3.22
CA HIS A 90 -22.95 8.30 2.90
C HIS A 90 -24.44 8.45 3.26
N ASN A 91 -24.85 9.56 3.91
CA ASN A 91 -26.23 9.73 4.38
C ASN A 91 -27.14 10.61 3.53
N LYS A 92 -26.66 11.11 2.37
CA LYS A 92 -27.56 11.79 1.41
C LYS A 92 -27.45 11.08 0.07
N GLY A 93 -28.50 10.30 -0.24
CA GLY A 93 -28.67 9.51 -1.46
C GLY A 93 -28.59 10.30 -2.77
N MET A 94 -27.40 10.70 -3.11
CA MET A 94 -27.05 11.20 -4.43
C MET A 94 -25.90 10.33 -4.95
N HIS A 95 -26.17 9.63 -6.05
CA HIS A 95 -25.18 8.90 -6.82
C HIS A 95 -24.05 9.86 -7.24
N THR A 96 -23.06 10.01 -6.39
CA THR A 96 -21.82 10.68 -6.78
C THR A 96 -20.99 9.63 -7.49
N THR A 97 -21.07 9.61 -8.81
CA THR A 97 -20.11 8.90 -9.67
C THR A 97 -18.74 9.47 -9.33
N THR A 98 -17.99 8.74 -8.57
CA THR A 98 -16.65 9.13 -8.13
C THR A 98 -15.72 8.86 -9.29
N PHE A 99 -15.59 9.80 -10.21
CA PHE A 99 -14.57 9.72 -11.25
C PHE A 99 -13.21 9.99 -10.62
N SER A 100 -12.23 9.14 -10.94
CA SER A 100 -10.83 9.45 -10.67
C SER A 100 -10.46 10.69 -11.48
N GLU A 101 -9.98 11.72 -10.81
CA GLU A 101 -9.57 12.97 -11.46
C GLU A 101 -8.06 12.95 -11.69
N MET A 102 -7.66 13.33 -12.91
CA MET A 102 -6.27 13.50 -13.30
C MET A 102 -5.89 14.97 -13.18
N ILE A 103 -5.13 15.31 -12.16
CA ILE A 103 -4.81 16.68 -11.81
C ILE A 103 -3.39 17.00 -12.31
N PRO A 104 -3.17 18.05 -13.14
CA PRO A 104 -1.84 18.42 -13.62
C PRO A 104 -0.98 19.00 -12.50
N LEU A 105 0.31 18.66 -12.49
CA LEU A 105 1.31 19.21 -11.58
C LEU A 105 2.04 20.40 -12.25
N SER A 106 2.41 21.42 -11.45
CA SER A 106 3.10 22.63 -11.91
C SER A 106 4.44 22.32 -12.62
N ASP A 107 5.13 21.30 -12.13
CA ASP A 107 6.46 20.89 -12.63
C ASP A 107 6.39 19.79 -13.69
N GLY A 108 5.21 19.64 -14.30
CA GLY A 108 4.91 18.60 -15.29
C GLY A 108 4.53 17.26 -14.65
N GLY A 109 3.75 16.47 -15.39
CA GLY A 109 3.17 15.23 -14.90
C GLY A 109 1.76 15.41 -14.36
N TYR A 110 1.20 14.33 -13.82
CA TYR A 110 -0.18 14.29 -13.34
C TYR A 110 -0.29 13.47 -12.07
N LEU A 111 -1.16 13.90 -11.19
CA LEU A 111 -1.58 13.14 -10.02
C LEU A 111 -2.99 12.61 -10.25
N ILE A 112 -3.20 11.31 -10.08
CA ILE A 112 -4.52 10.68 -10.13
C ILE A 112 -5.00 10.53 -8.69
N ASP A 113 -6.05 11.26 -8.33
CA ASP A 113 -6.74 11.07 -7.06
C ASP A 113 -7.80 9.99 -7.22
N THR A 114 -7.70 8.96 -6.41
CA THR A 114 -8.73 7.93 -6.33
C THR A 114 -9.47 8.10 -5.01
N PRO A 115 -10.70 8.66 -5.03
CA PRO A 115 -11.47 8.80 -3.82
C PRO A 115 -11.71 7.42 -3.20
N GLY A 116 -11.11 7.21 -2.03
CA GLY A 116 -11.42 6.11 -1.13
C GLY A 116 -11.48 4.72 -1.76
N ILE A 117 -10.40 4.24 -2.40
CA ILE A 117 -10.32 2.82 -2.73
C ILE A 117 -10.38 2.05 -1.40
N LYS A 118 -11.58 1.66 -1.02
CA LYS A 118 -11.84 0.74 0.08
C LYS A 118 -11.67 -0.67 -0.48
N GLY A 119 -10.46 -1.20 -0.34
CA GLY A 119 -10.14 -2.56 -0.74
C GLY A 119 -9.85 -2.72 -2.23
N PHE A 120 -8.63 -3.02 -2.57
CA PHE A 120 -8.31 -3.70 -3.82
C PHE A 120 -8.74 -5.15 -3.64
N GLY A 121 -9.84 -5.56 -4.28
CA GLY A 121 -10.17 -6.96 -4.40
C GLY A 121 -9.10 -7.66 -5.25
N THR A 122 -8.64 -8.81 -4.79
CA THR A 122 -7.75 -9.70 -5.57
C THR A 122 -8.57 -10.54 -6.57
N ILE A 123 -9.55 -9.93 -7.22
CA ILE A 123 -10.69 -10.60 -7.89
C ILE A 123 -10.25 -11.56 -9.02
N GLU A 124 -9.10 -11.32 -9.65
CA GLU A 124 -8.67 -12.10 -10.81
C GLU A 124 -7.34 -12.87 -10.61
N MET A 125 -6.76 -12.85 -9.39
CA MET A 125 -5.49 -13.52 -9.13
C MET A 125 -5.70 -14.95 -8.65
N GLU A 126 -5.00 -15.92 -9.19
CA GLU A 126 -4.97 -17.26 -8.62
C GLU A 126 -4.15 -17.29 -7.33
N GLY A 127 -4.53 -18.16 -6.38
CA GLY A 127 -3.83 -18.26 -5.08
C GLY A 127 -2.31 -18.48 -5.22
N ALA A 128 -1.90 -19.24 -6.22
CA ALA A 128 -0.48 -19.48 -6.52
C ALA A 128 0.26 -18.23 -7.00
N GLU A 129 -0.45 -17.26 -7.60
CA GLU A 129 0.15 -16.03 -8.11
C GLU A 129 0.43 -15.01 -7.01
N ILE A 130 -0.26 -15.10 -5.86
CA ILE A 130 -0.12 -14.12 -4.77
C ILE A 130 1.32 -14.04 -4.28
N ALA A 131 2.02 -15.17 -4.21
CA ALA A 131 3.43 -15.22 -3.81
C ALA A 131 4.33 -14.36 -4.70
N HIS A 132 4.02 -14.21 -5.99
CA HIS A 132 4.79 -13.41 -6.94
C HIS A 132 4.74 -11.90 -6.63
N TYR A 133 3.72 -11.44 -5.92
CA TYR A 133 3.57 -10.03 -5.52
C TYR A 133 4.21 -9.71 -4.17
N PHE A 134 4.84 -10.69 -3.54
CA PHE A 134 5.67 -10.54 -2.35
C PHE A 134 7.13 -10.87 -2.74
N PRO A 135 7.95 -9.88 -3.10
CA PRO A 135 9.30 -10.12 -3.66
C PRO A 135 10.16 -11.04 -2.79
N GLU A 136 10.08 -10.87 -1.47
CA GLU A 136 10.78 -11.68 -0.51
C GLU A 136 10.28 -13.13 -0.46
N ILE A 137 8.96 -13.35 -0.52
CA ILE A 137 8.36 -14.68 -0.56
C ILE A 137 8.70 -15.36 -1.89
N PHE A 138 8.55 -14.62 -3.00
CA PHE A 138 8.87 -15.13 -4.33
C PHE A 138 10.32 -15.57 -4.45
N LYS A 139 11.25 -14.80 -3.89
CA LYS A 139 12.69 -15.13 -3.87
C LYS A 139 12.95 -16.48 -3.21
N PHE A 140 12.39 -16.74 -2.03
CA PHE A 140 12.59 -17.99 -1.30
C PHE A 140 11.74 -19.14 -1.83
N SER A 141 10.65 -18.87 -2.56
CA SER A 141 9.78 -19.90 -3.12
C SER A 141 10.48 -20.81 -4.13
N ALA A 142 11.51 -20.31 -4.81
CA ALA A 142 12.31 -21.06 -5.76
C ALA A 142 13.00 -22.31 -5.14
N ASP A 143 13.27 -22.27 -3.83
CA ASP A 143 13.94 -23.34 -3.09
C ASP A 143 12.93 -24.28 -2.40
N CYS A 144 11.62 -24.13 -2.63
CA CYS A 144 10.63 -25.04 -2.09
C CYS A 144 10.68 -26.41 -2.74
N LYS A 145 10.41 -27.44 -1.93
CA LYS A 145 10.38 -28.83 -2.42
C LYS A 145 9.31 -29.07 -3.49
N PHE A 146 8.18 -28.32 -3.44
CA PHE A 146 7.04 -28.49 -4.34
C PHE A 146 6.82 -27.22 -5.14
N ASN A 147 6.61 -27.34 -6.45
CA ASN A 147 6.38 -26.22 -7.36
C ASN A 147 5.05 -25.47 -7.10
N ASN A 148 4.09 -26.16 -6.49
CA ASN A 148 2.77 -25.62 -6.13
C ASN A 148 2.64 -25.35 -4.63
N CYS A 149 3.75 -25.06 -3.95
CA CYS A 149 3.76 -24.81 -2.52
C CYS A 149 2.91 -23.58 -2.18
N SER A 150 1.98 -23.72 -1.26
CA SER A 150 1.15 -22.61 -0.77
C SER A 150 1.81 -21.87 0.41
N HIS A 151 2.97 -22.34 0.86
CA HIS A 151 3.76 -21.79 1.95
C HIS A 151 3.03 -21.72 3.30
N ARG A 152 2.07 -22.65 3.54
CA ARG A 152 1.29 -22.71 4.79
C ARG A 152 1.85 -23.72 5.77
N HIS A 153 2.01 -24.96 5.31
CA HIS A 153 2.41 -26.10 6.17
C HIS A 153 3.09 -27.22 5.41
N GLU A 154 3.49 -26.99 4.17
CA GLU A 154 4.10 -28.00 3.35
C GLU A 154 5.50 -28.39 3.86
N PRO A 155 5.80 -29.70 3.96
CA PRO A 155 7.10 -30.14 4.42
C PRO A 155 8.21 -29.74 3.44
N GLY A 156 9.28 -29.15 3.95
CA GLY A 156 10.40 -28.66 3.14
C GLY A 156 10.10 -27.34 2.42
N CYS A 157 9.17 -26.55 2.94
CA CYS A 157 8.90 -25.18 2.46
C CYS A 157 10.04 -24.25 2.86
N ALA A 158 10.71 -23.67 1.84
CA ALA A 158 11.81 -22.74 2.07
C ALA A 158 11.32 -21.37 2.59
N VAL A 159 10.10 -20.98 2.24
CA VAL A 159 9.49 -19.73 2.76
C VAL A 159 9.22 -19.84 4.26
N LEU A 160 8.65 -20.95 4.75
CA LEU A 160 8.43 -21.16 6.19
C LEU A 160 9.76 -21.11 6.97
N ARG A 161 10.78 -21.80 6.46
CA ARG A 161 12.11 -21.75 7.05
C ARG A 161 12.69 -20.33 7.06
N ALA A 162 12.51 -19.57 5.97
CA ALA A 162 12.98 -18.19 5.90
C ALA A 162 12.24 -17.26 6.89
N VAL A 163 10.98 -17.55 7.22
CA VAL A 163 10.24 -16.85 8.28
C VAL A 163 10.80 -17.21 9.67
N GLU A 164 11.04 -18.49 9.93
CA GLU A 164 11.64 -18.98 11.19
C GLU A 164 13.06 -18.42 11.42
N GLU A 165 13.83 -18.28 10.35
CA GLU A 165 15.19 -17.74 10.37
C GLU A 165 15.21 -16.19 10.27
N HIS A 166 14.05 -15.52 10.29
CA HIS A 166 13.89 -14.05 10.22
C HIS A 166 14.39 -13.37 8.94
N TYR A 167 14.57 -14.12 7.84
CA TYR A 167 14.81 -13.55 6.52
C TYR A 167 13.56 -12.94 5.90
N ILE A 168 12.39 -13.45 6.27
CA ILE A 168 11.08 -12.88 5.92
C ILE A 168 10.42 -12.41 7.21
N SER A 169 9.98 -11.15 7.22
CA SER A 169 9.25 -10.60 8.37
C SER A 169 7.92 -11.34 8.59
N GLU A 170 7.63 -11.67 9.84
CA GLU A 170 6.36 -12.31 10.22
C GLU A 170 5.14 -11.47 9.83
N SER A 171 5.24 -10.13 9.91
CA SER A 171 4.15 -9.23 9.49
C SER A 171 3.84 -9.32 8.01
N ARG A 172 4.87 -9.47 7.17
CA ARG A 172 4.73 -9.65 5.72
C ARG A 172 4.16 -11.02 5.39
N TYR A 173 4.62 -12.05 6.06
CA TYR A 173 4.07 -13.39 5.90
C TYR A 173 2.60 -13.46 6.34
N LYS A 174 2.22 -12.82 7.45
CA LYS A 174 0.82 -12.69 7.87
C LYS A 174 -0.05 -11.96 6.84
N SER A 175 0.48 -10.90 6.22
CA SER A 175 -0.22 -10.19 5.14
C SER A 175 -0.43 -11.08 3.92
N TYR A 176 0.55 -11.89 3.55
CA TYR A 176 0.42 -12.88 2.49
C TYR A 176 -0.68 -13.91 2.78
N LEU A 177 -0.69 -14.48 3.99
CA LEU A 177 -1.72 -15.44 4.41
C LEU A 177 -3.12 -14.82 4.41
N SER A 178 -3.27 -13.58 4.89
CA SER A 178 -4.56 -12.87 4.90
C SER A 178 -5.14 -12.74 3.49
N ILE A 179 -4.32 -12.38 2.51
CA ILE A 179 -4.77 -12.27 1.10
C ILE A 179 -5.16 -13.64 0.53
N LEU A 180 -4.43 -14.69 0.89
CA LEU A 180 -4.79 -16.07 0.49
C LEU A 180 -6.13 -16.52 1.08
N ASP A 181 -6.40 -16.17 2.33
CA ASP A 181 -7.63 -16.55 3.04
C ASP A 181 -8.84 -15.81 2.47
N ASP A 182 -8.73 -14.50 2.24
CA ASP A 182 -9.77 -13.68 1.61
C ASP A 182 -10.20 -14.25 0.24
N LYS A 183 -9.26 -14.81 -0.52
CA LYS A 183 -9.55 -15.47 -1.79
C LYS A 183 -10.31 -16.77 -1.63
N GLN A 184 -10.01 -17.56 -0.64
CA GLN A 184 -10.73 -18.81 -0.39
C GLN A 184 -12.18 -18.53 -0.01
N GLU A 185 -12.42 -17.53 0.85
CA GLU A 185 -13.77 -17.14 1.24
C GLU A 185 -14.59 -16.58 0.08
N SER A 186 -14.00 -15.79 -0.84
CA SER A 186 -14.73 -15.25 -1.99
C SER A 186 -15.14 -16.34 -2.99
N LYS A 187 -14.34 -17.38 -3.21
CA LYS A 187 -14.72 -18.53 -4.03
C LYS A 187 -15.95 -19.25 -3.51
N TYR A 188 -16.09 -19.39 -2.19
CA TYR A 188 -17.26 -20.03 -1.59
C TYR A 188 -18.54 -19.18 -1.64
N ARG A 189 -18.43 -17.85 -1.86
CA ARG A 189 -19.60 -16.96 -1.99
C ARG A 189 -20.14 -16.87 -3.42
N GLU A 190 -19.34 -17.19 -4.42
CA GLU A 190 -19.74 -17.20 -5.83
C GLU A 190 -20.44 -18.50 -6.26
N GLU A 191 -20.36 -19.56 -5.46
CA GLU A 191 -21.01 -20.87 -5.72
C GLU A 191 -22.43 -21.00 -5.13
N TYR A 192 -22.99 -19.92 -4.55
CA TYR A 192 -24.37 -19.82 -4.05
C TYR A 192 -25.07 -18.60 -4.66
#